data_9e471b355a4f5408b0890d4f1fcfef7e
#
_entry.id   9e471b355a4f5408b0890d4f1fcfef7e
#
_cell.length_a   1.000
_cell.length_b   1.000
_cell.length_c   1.000
_cell.angle_alpha   90.00
_cell.angle_beta   90.00
_cell.angle_gamma   90.00
#
_symmetry.space_group_name_H-M   'P 1'
#
loop_
_entity.id
_entity.type
_entity.pdbx_description
1 polymer ?
#
loop_
_entity_poly.entity_id
_entity_poly.type
_entity_poly.pdbx_seq_one_letter_code
_entity_poly.pdbx_strand_id
1 'polypeptide(L)'
;MIIADLSAASRYYALHPRMKELMEYILHHDFNGQEAGRITLDGGSLFINLDEVELRPKDRQRLEFHKQYIDVQAPLLKEETMGWTPISGLGIPDIAYRSDTDCGFYTQEAKEYFKVRLGQFVLFFPEDAHAPVIGEGRQRKLVGKIRI
;
A
#
# COMPACT_ATOMS: atom_id res chain seq x y z
N MET A 1 -6.48 6.09 6.76
CA MET A 1 -5.15 5.45 6.87
C MET A 1 -4.89 4.93 8.27
N ILE A 2 -4.24 3.77 8.41
CA ILE A 2 -3.85 3.17 9.70
C ILE A 2 -2.40 2.69 9.58
N ILE A 3 -1.55 2.96 10.58
CA ILE A 3 -0.20 2.39 10.68
C ILE A 3 -0.13 1.57 11.97
N ALA A 4 0.37 0.35 11.90
CA ALA A 4 0.49 -0.53 13.06
C ALA A 4 1.61 -1.56 12.89
N ASP A 5 1.96 -2.23 14.00
CA ASP A 5 2.86 -3.37 13.96
C ASP A 5 2.13 -4.62 13.45
N LEU A 6 2.80 -5.44 12.67
CA LEU A 6 2.25 -6.71 12.18
C LEU A 6 1.82 -7.64 13.33
N SER A 7 2.51 -7.58 14.46
CA SER A 7 2.10 -8.32 15.67
C SER A 7 0.74 -7.90 16.24
N ALA A 8 0.24 -6.71 15.89
CA ALA A 8 -1.07 -6.20 16.29
C ALA A 8 -2.16 -6.39 15.21
N ALA A 9 -1.86 -7.08 14.11
CA ALA A 9 -2.74 -7.21 12.95
C ALA A 9 -4.14 -7.72 13.29
N SER A 10 -4.28 -8.62 14.27
CA SER A 10 -5.57 -9.17 14.70
C SER A 10 -6.59 -8.13 15.16
N ARG A 11 -6.13 -6.96 15.62
CA ARG A 11 -7.01 -5.86 16.03
C ARG A 11 -7.77 -5.22 14.87
N TYR A 12 -7.30 -5.45 13.65
CA TYR A 12 -7.81 -4.83 12.42
C TYR A 12 -8.63 -5.77 11.55
N TYR A 13 -8.79 -7.05 11.96
CA TYR A 13 -9.52 -8.06 11.18
C TYR A 13 -10.97 -7.69 10.90
N ALA A 14 -11.61 -6.95 11.81
CA ALA A 14 -13.01 -6.53 11.66
C ALA A 14 -13.23 -5.42 10.61
N LEU A 15 -12.17 -4.81 10.09
CA LEU A 15 -12.28 -3.71 9.12
C LEU A 15 -12.82 -4.15 7.76
N HIS A 16 -12.60 -5.41 7.39
CA HIS A 16 -13.14 -6.00 6.16
C HIS A 16 -13.24 -7.53 6.31
N PRO A 17 -14.27 -8.21 5.76
CA PRO A 17 -14.45 -9.67 5.87
C PRO A 17 -13.23 -10.50 5.44
N ARG A 18 -12.44 -10.01 4.47
CA ARG A 18 -11.24 -10.68 3.95
C ARG A 18 -9.94 -10.21 4.62
N MET A 19 -10.00 -9.24 5.56
CA MET A 19 -8.80 -8.70 6.22
C MET A 19 -8.03 -9.77 6.98
N LYS A 20 -8.74 -10.61 7.72
CA LYS A 20 -8.12 -11.72 8.47
C LYS A 20 -7.32 -12.62 7.54
N GLU A 21 -7.91 -13.07 6.44
CA GLU A 21 -7.27 -13.98 5.49
C GLU A 21 -5.97 -13.39 4.92
N LEU A 22 -6.00 -12.13 4.49
CA LEU A 22 -4.82 -11.45 3.97
C LEU A 22 -3.73 -11.32 5.03
N MET A 23 -4.09 -10.83 6.23
CA MET A 23 -3.11 -10.59 7.29
C MET A 23 -2.50 -11.90 7.83
N GLU A 24 -3.29 -12.95 7.97
CA GLU A 24 -2.80 -14.29 8.36
C GLU A 24 -1.82 -14.83 7.29
N TYR A 25 -2.13 -14.64 6.01
CA TYR A 25 -1.20 -15.02 4.95
C TYR A 25 0.12 -14.24 5.07
N ILE A 26 0.06 -12.92 5.24
CA ILE A 26 1.25 -12.06 5.39
C ILE A 26 2.10 -12.46 6.60
N LEU A 27 1.46 -12.81 7.73
CA LEU A 27 2.14 -13.17 8.96
C LEU A 27 2.85 -14.53 8.92
N HIS A 28 2.31 -15.48 8.16
CA HIS A 28 2.79 -16.88 8.19
C HIS A 28 3.55 -17.29 6.91
N HIS A 29 3.54 -16.46 5.88
CA HIS A 29 4.23 -16.75 4.63
C HIS A 29 5.67 -16.20 4.66
N ASP A 30 6.63 -17.04 4.25
CA ASP A 30 8.03 -16.62 4.07
C ASP A 30 8.22 -16.04 2.66
N PHE A 31 8.40 -14.73 2.58
CA PHE A 31 8.66 -14.03 1.33
C PHE A 31 10.15 -14.03 0.92
N ASN A 32 11.05 -14.57 1.75
CA ASN A 32 12.47 -14.63 1.43
C ASN A 32 12.71 -15.57 0.25
N GLY A 33 13.47 -15.08 -0.74
CA GLY A 33 13.81 -15.85 -1.94
C GLY A 33 12.65 -16.06 -2.94
N GLN A 34 11.44 -15.59 -2.63
CA GLN A 34 10.35 -15.63 -3.59
C GLN A 34 10.57 -14.58 -4.69
N GLU A 35 10.31 -14.92 -5.94
CA GLU A 35 10.37 -13.96 -7.05
C GLU A 35 9.29 -12.89 -6.91
N ALA A 36 9.62 -11.66 -7.33
CA ALA A 36 8.65 -10.57 -7.41
C ALA A 36 7.52 -10.94 -8.36
N GLY A 37 6.30 -10.53 -8.02
CA GLY A 37 5.12 -10.86 -8.82
C GLY A 37 3.85 -10.91 -8.00
N ARG A 38 2.77 -11.30 -8.64
CA ARG A 38 1.44 -11.38 -8.02
C ARG A 38 1.20 -12.74 -7.38
N ILE A 39 0.83 -12.72 -6.11
CA ILE A 39 0.37 -13.88 -5.35
C ILE A 39 -1.15 -13.77 -5.25
N THR A 40 -1.86 -14.66 -5.92
CA THR A 40 -3.33 -14.66 -5.95
C THR A 40 -3.87 -15.54 -4.80
N LEU A 41 -4.66 -14.95 -3.91
CA LEU A 41 -5.36 -15.68 -2.84
C LEU A 41 -6.80 -16.00 -3.26
N ASP A 42 -7.48 -15.05 -3.94
CA ASP A 42 -8.82 -15.26 -4.50
C ASP A 42 -9.02 -14.38 -5.75
N GLY A 43 -8.57 -14.84 -6.90
CA GLY A 43 -8.74 -14.18 -8.18
C GLY A 43 -8.33 -12.71 -8.18
N GLY A 44 -9.26 -11.85 -8.61
CA GLY A 44 -9.11 -10.40 -8.54
C GLY A 44 -9.60 -9.77 -7.24
N SER A 45 -10.19 -10.57 -6.32
CA SER A 45 -10.79 -10.03 -5.10
C SER A 45 -9.80 -9.91 -3.95
N LEU A 46 -8.79 -10.79 -3.91
CA LEU A 46 -7.77 -10.80 -2.87
C LEU A 46 -6.42 -11.27 -3.43
N PHE A 47 -5.42 -10.43 -3.38
CA PHE A 47 -4.08 -10.76 -3.85
C PHE A 47 -3.01 -9.90 -3.20
N ILE A 48 -1.76 -10.29 -3.35
CA ILE A 48 -0.58 -9.54 -2.91
C ILE A 48 0.30 -9.31 -4.14
N ASN A 49 0.74 -8.09 -4.36
CA ASN A 49 1.88 -7.79 -5.22
C ASN A 49 3.13 -7.79 -4.35
N LEU A 50 4.08 -8.65 -4.69
CA LEU A 50 5.42 -8.65 -4.12
C LEU A 50 6.32 -7.90 -5.07
N ASP A 51 6.74 -6.70 -4.67
CA ASP A 51 7.43 -5.76 -5.54
C ASP A 51 8.90 -5.61 -5.16
N GLU A 52 9.75 -5.52 -6.17
CA GLU A 52 11.13 -5.03 -6.07
C GLU A 52 11.23 -3.72 -6.83
N VAL A 53 11.50 -2.62 -6.13
CA VAL A 53 11.45 -1.27 -6.70
C VAL A 53 12.65 -0.43 -6.26
N GLU A 54 13.04 0.54 -7.07
CA GLU A 54 13.92 1.63 -6.66
C GLU A 54 13.10 2.71 -5.97
N LEU A 55 13.52 3.07 -4.76
CA LEU A 55 12.94 4.19 -4.04
C LEU A 55 13.28 5.50 -4.77
N ARG A 56 12.41 6.48 -4.66
CA ARG A 56 12.50 7.76 -5.37
C ARG A 56 12.54 8.92 -4.41
N PRO A 57 13.18 10.04 -4.78
CA PRO A 57 13.06 11.29 -4.04
C PRO A 57 11.61 11.71 -3.89
N LYS A 58 11.32 12.37 -2.79
CA LYS A 58 9.97 12.84 -2.40
C LYS A 58 9.28 13.66 -3.48
N ASP A 59 10.02 14.57 -4.12
CA ASP A 59 9.56 15.48 -5.18
C ASP A 59 9.25 14.79 -6.53
N ARG A 60 9.62 13.51 -6.65
CA ARG A 60 9.34 12.70 -7.84
C ARG A 60 8.23 11.67 -7.62
N GLN A 61 7.65 11.63 -6.42
CA GLN A 61 6.59 10.69 -6.13
C GLN A 61 5.22 11.39 -6.10
N ARG A 62 4.26 10.79 -6.81
CA ARG A 62 2.89 11.30 -6.92
C ARG A 62 2.00 10.68 -5.87
N LEU A 63 0.95 11.39 -5.48
CA LEU A 63 -0.15 10.80 -4.72
C LEU A 63 -1.01 9.95 -5.66
N GLU A 64 -1.08 8.66 -5.42
CA GLU A 64 -2.00 7.74 -6.08
C GLU A 64 -3.25 7.51 -5.21
N PHE A 65 -4.36 7.16 -5.83
CA PHE A 65 -5.57 6.75 -5.12
C PHE A 65 -6.27 5.62 -5.87
N HIS A 66 -6.98 4.81 -5.10
CA HIS A 66 -7.74 3.66 -5.55
C HIS A 66 -9.22 3.85 -5.24
N LYS A 67 -10.11 3.12 -5.93
CA LYS A 67 -11.54 3.14 -5.65
C LYS A 67 -12.13 1.76 -5.36
N GLN A 68 -11.46 0.70 -5.82
CA GLN A 68 -11.99 -0.66 -5.74
C GLN A 68 -11.30 -1.51 -4.67
N TYR A 69 -10.15 -1.06 -4.14
CA TYR A 69 -9.34 -1.84 -3.20
C TYR A 69 -8.93 -1.04 -1.98
N ILE A 70 -8.82 -1.78 -0.87
CA ILE A 70 -8.02 -1.39 0.29
C ILE A 70 -6.62 -1.91 0.04
N ASP A 71 -5.60 -1.06 0.24
CA ASP A 71 -4.19 -1.44 0.19
C ASP A 71 -3.67 -1.75 1.59
N VAL A 72 -2.96 -2.88 1.71
CA VAL A 72 -2.16 -3.24 2.88
C VAL A 72 -0.71 -3.26 2.45
N GLN A 73 0.09 -2.27 2.83
CA GLN A 73 1.48 -2.18 2.39
C GLN A 73 2.44 -2.44 3.56
N ALA A 74 3.48 -3.23 3.32
CA ALA A 74 4.55 -3.48 4.29
C ALA A 74 5.91 -3.57 3.60
N PRO A 75 6.93 -2.83 4.10
CA PRO A 75 8.29 -2.96 3.61
C PRO A 75 8.92 -4.27 4.13
N LEU A 76 9.74 -4.92 3.28
CA LEU A 76 10.40 -6.18 3.60
C LEU A 76 11.92 -6.07 3.67
N LEU A 77 12.53 -5.02 3.08
CA LEU A 77 13.98 -4.88 3.04
C LEU A 77 14.50 -3.80 4.01
N LYS A 78 13.86 -2.64 4.04
CA LYS A 78 14.19 -1.50 4.91
C LYS A 78 12.97 -0.61 5.17
N GLU A 79 13.09 0.36 6.09
CA GLU A 79 12.02 1.34 6.29
C GLU A 79 11.74 2.12 4.99
N GLU A 80 10.50 2.50 4.80
CA GLU A 80 10.03 3.25 3.64
C GLU A 80 9.31 4.52 4.11
N THR A 81 9.61 5.64 3.50
CA THR A 81 8.81 6.85 3.69
C THR A 81 7.61 6.82 2.73
N MET A 82 6.45 7.20 3.23
CA MET A 82 5.23 7.33 2.43
C MET A 82 4.59 8.69 2.71
N GLY A 83 4.00 9.26 1.66
CA GLY A 83 3.19 10.46 1.77
C GLY A 83 1.71 10.11 1.88
N TRP A 84 0.91 11.00 2.49
CA TRP A 84 -0.53 10.84 2.63
C TRP A 84 -1.27 12.18 2.60
N THR A 85 -2.45 12.16 1.98
CA THR A 85 -3.42 13.26 2.00
C THR A 85 -4.83 12.70 1.85
N PRO A 86 -5.80 13.08 2.70
CA PRO A 86 -7.18 12.68 2.48
C PRO A 86 -7.70 13.27 1.18
N ILE A 87 -8.40 12.48 0.36
CA ILE A 87 -8.92 12.93 -0.95
C ILE A 87 -9.86 14.14 -0.80
N SER A 88 -10.59 14.22 0.31
CA SER A 88 -11.45 15.39 0.60
C SER A 88 -10.71 16.73 0.65
N GLY A 89 -9.39 16.71 0.83
CA GLY A 89 -8.53 17.90 0.81
C GLY A 89 -7.85 18.15 -0.53
N LEU A 90 -8.17 17.37 -1.56
CA LEU A 90 -7.63 17.44 -2.91
C LEU A 90 -8.70 17.93 -3.89
N GLY A 91 -8.27 18.53 -4.99
CA GLY A 91 -9.15 18.97 -6.07
C GLY A 91 -9.40 17.87 -7.11
N ILE A 92 -9.47 18.26 -8.37
CA ILE A 92 -9.58 17.34 -9.51
C ILE A 92 -8.23 16.64 -9.70
N PRO A 93 -8.19 15.32 -9.89
CA PRO A 93 -6.94 14.61 -10.17
C PRO A 93 -6.27 15.10 -11.45
N ASP A 94 -4.95 15.26 -11.42
CA ASP A 94 -4.15 15.62 -12.61
C ASP A 94 -4.16 14.49 -13.64
N ILE A 95 -4.16 13.25 -13.19
CA ILE A 95 -4.37 12.05 -14.00
C ILE A 95 -5.66 11.40 -13.55
N ALA A 96 -6.66 11.42 -14.43
CA ALA A 96 -7.98 10.89 -14.14
C ALA A 96 -7.92 9.40 -13.72
N TYR A 97 -8.81 9.02 -12.82
CA TYR A 97 -8.96 7.62 -12.41
C TYR A 97 -9.30 6.72 -13.60
N ARG A 98 -8.61 5.59 -13.65
CA ARG A 98 -8.85 4.51 -14.61
C ARG A 98 -9.31 3.25 -13.89
N SER A 99 -10.46 2.73 -14.27
CA SER A 99 -11.05 1.54 -13.63
C SER A 99 -10.33 0.23 -13.96
N ASP A 100 -9.63 0.17 -15.09
CA ASP A 100 -8.86 -1.01 -15.51
C ASP A 100 -7.58 -1.21 -14.69
N THR A 101 -6.99 -0.11 -14.19
CA THR A 101 -5.81 -0.15 -13.31
C THR A 101 -6.15 0.18 -11.86
N ASP A 102 -7.39 0.54 -11.57
CA ASP A 102 -7.85 1.05 -10.27
C ASP A 102 -6.96 2.17 -9.73
N CYS A 103 -6.54 3.11 -10.55
CA CYS A 103 -5.61 4.15 -10.14
C CYS A 103 -5.89 5.50 -10.81
N GLY A 104 -5.70 6.57 -10.06
CA GLY A 104 -5.61 7.94 -10.52
C GLY A 104 -4.53 8.67 -9.72
N PHE A 105 -4.09 9.85 -10.17
CA PHE A 105 -2.96 10.54 -9.53
C PHE A 105 -3.19 12.03 -9.37
N TYR A 106 -2.58 12.55 -8.30
CA TYR A 106 -2.37 13.97 -8.07
C TYR A 106 -0.87 14.26 -8.10
N THR A 107 -0.46 15.37 -8.73
CA THR A 107 0.96 15.76 -8.85
C THR A 107 1.44 16.64 -7.70
N GLN A 108 0.51 17.17 -6.90
CA GLN A 108 0.87 17.94 -5.71
C GLN A 108 1.53 17.06 -4.65
N GLU A 109 2.37 17.65 -3.83
CA GLU A 109 3.00 16.98 -2.71
C GLU A 109 1.97 16.52 -1.66
N ALA A 110 2.29 15.42 -0.97
CA ALA A 110 1.50 14.98 0.17
C ALA A 110 1.55 16.00 1.31
N LYS A 111 0.46 16.13 2.06
CA LYS A 111 0.40 17.02 3.24
C LYS A 111 1.16 16.44 4.43
N GLU A 112 1.15 15.13 4.56
CA GLU A 112 1.83 14.43 5.66
C GLU A 112 2.78 13.38 5.09
N TYR A 113 3.90 13.17 5.79
CA TYR A 113 4.87 12.12 5.49
C TYR A 113 5.19 11.34 6.76
N PHE A 114 5.29 10.04 6.62
CA PHE A 114 5.56 9.13 7.73
C PHE A 114 6.45 7.98 7.26
N LYS A 115 7.05 7.28 8.23
CA LYS A 115 7.89 6.11 7.96
C LYS A 115 7.15 4.85 8.37
N VAL A 116 7.22 3.84 7.50
CA VAL A 116 6.81 2.47 7.80
C VAL A 116 8.08 1.63 7.96
N ARG A 117 8.26 1.04 9.13
CA ARG A 117 9.44 0.25 9.47
C ARG A 117 9.22 -1.23 9.16
N LEU A 118 10.31 -1.99 9.13
CA LEU A 118 10.22 -3.45 9.09
C LEU A 118 9.37 -3.96 10.27
N GLY A 119 8.48 -4.91 9.99
CA GLY A 119 7.53 -5.41 10.98
C GLY A 119 6.28 -4.55 11.19
N GLN A 120 6.15 -3.46 10.45
CA GLN A 120 4.96 -2.62 10.40
C GLN A 120 4.23 -2.77 9.08
N PHE A 121 2.96 -2.39 9.08
CA PHE A 121 2.14 -2.24 7.89
C PHE A 121 1.36 -0.93 7.92
N VAL A 122 0.90 -0.51 6.76
CA VAL A 122 -0.04 0.59 6.60
C VAL A 122 -1.25 0.13 5.79
N LEU A 123 -2.44 0.57 6.22
CA LEU A 123 -3.70 0.41 5.48
C LEU A 123 -4.05 1.75 4.84
N PHE A 124 -4.34 1.71 3.54
CA PHE A 124 -4.95 2.82 2.81
C PHE A 124 -6.32 2.39 2.31
N PHE A 125 -7.31 3.22 2.59
CA PHE A 125 -8.67 3.08 2.09
C PHE A 125 -8.87 3.95 0.85
N PRO A 126 -9.99 3.82 0.10
CA PRO A 126 -10.24 4.65 -1.08
C PRO A 126 -10.17 6.16 -0.87
N GLU A 127 -10.44 6.62 0.36
CA GLU A 127 -10.33 8.03 0.74
C GLU A 127 -8.90 8.52 1.04
N ASP A 128 -7.92 7.62 1.01
CA ASP A 128 -6.52 7.89 1.35
C ASP A 128 -5.65 8.00 0.08
N ALA A 129 -5.45 9.21 -0.44
CA ALA A 129 -4.43 9.40 -1.46
C ALA A 129 -3.04 9.26 -0.83
N HIS A 130 -2.17 8.47 -1.43
CA HIS A 130 -0.86 8.14 -0.84
C HIS A 130 0.25 8.09 -1.88
N ALA A 131 1.46 8.40 -1.44
CA ALA A 131 2.68 8.41 -2.23
C ALA A 131 3.69 7.42 -1.62
N PRO A 132 3.68 6.15 -2.05
CA PRO A 132 4.62 5.14 -1.57
C PRO A 132 5.99 5.27 -2.24
N VAL A 133 6.95 4.43 -1.87
CA VAL A 133 8.24 4.25 -2.56
C VAL A 133 9.13 5.50 -2.48
N ILE A 134 9.10 6.22 -1.34
CA ILE A 134 9.96 7.37 -1.11
C ILE A 134 11.19 6.98 -0.30
N GLY A 135 12.36 7.36 -0.79
CA GLY A 135 13.65 7.09 -0.18
C GLY A 135 14.77 6.94 -1.20
N GLU A 136 15.79 6.15 -0.86
CA GLU A 136 16.95 5.89 -1.71
C GLU A 136 17.28 4.41 -1.82
N GLY A 137 17.70 3.97 -3.01
CA GLY A 137 18.12 2.61 -3.34
C GLY A 137 16.96 1.63 -3.41
N ARG A 138 17.26 0.32 -3.39
CA ARG A 138 16.29 -0.74 -3.60
C ARG A 138 15.41 -0.98 -2.37
N GLN A 139 14.16 -1.28 -2.63
CA GLN A 139 13.18 -1.76 -1.66
C GLN A 139 12.52 -3.04 -2.17
N ARG A 140 12.25 -3.93 -1.25
CA ARG A 140 11.34 -5.05 -1.44
C ARG A 140 10.14 -4.84 -0.53
N LYS A 141 8.95 -4.94 -1.06
CA LYS A 141 7.71 -4.68 -0.32
C LYS A 141 6.57 -5.57 -0.77
N LEU A 142 5.60 -5.73 0.07
CA LEU A 142 4.31 -6.31 -0.31
C LEU A 142 3.23 -5.22 -0.36
N VAL A 143 2.28 -5.40 -1.28
CA VAL A 143 1.06 -4.62 -1.39
C VAL A 143 -0.12 -5.60 -1.50
N GLY A 144 -0.76 -5.86 -0.38
CA GLY A 144 -1.98 -6.65 -0.33
C GLY A 144 -3.16 -5.81 -0.82
N LYS A 145 -3.98 -6.37 -1.71
CA LYS A 145 -5.15 -5.75 -2.30
C LYS A 145 -6.41 -6.51 -1.89
N ILE A 146 -7.34 -5.83 -1.21
CA ILE A 146 -8.65 -6.35 -0.81
C ILE A 146 -9.72 -5.57 -1.56
N ARG A 147 -10.47 -6.24 -2.40
CA ARG A 147 -11.58 -5.61 -3.13
C ARG A 147 -12.74 -5.31 -2.19
N ILE A 148 -13.26 -4.08 -2.25
CA ILE A 148 -14.42 -3.60 -1.51
C ILE A 148 -15.72 -3.73 -2.30
#